data_cc2933bd1d81e7d60705f158cdc9c5df
#
_entry.id   cc2933bd1d81e7d60705f158cdc9c5df
#
_cell.length_a   1.000
_cell.length_b   1.000
_cell.length_c   1.000
_cell.angle_alpha   90.00
_cell.angle_beta   90.00
_cell.angle_gamma   90.00
#
_symmetry.space_group_name_H-M   'P 1'
#
loop_
_entity.id
_entity.type
_entity.pdbx_description
1 polymer ?
#
loop_
_entity_poly.entity_id
_entity_poly.type
_entity_poly.pdbx_seq_one_letter_code
_entity_poly.pdbx_strand_id
1 'polypeptide(L)'
;MTLTDTAEDEDREIEAATSMTIYVCITCRRAGDPEEGLRPGLVLARETVRAAEESGVTVRQIRCLANCNRACSAAIRRDGAWTYVFGGLEPERDAAALIEGAKLFARAADGLMPWRGRPDILKRGLIARVPPIDFEEESE
;
A
#
# COMPACT_ATOMS: atom_id res chain seq x y z
N MET A 1 -31.89 -14.59 -4.87
CA MET A 1 -30.48 -14.21 -4.98
C MET A 1 -30.00 -14.43 -6.37
N THR A 2 -29.40 -13.49 -6.91
CA THR A 2 -29.05 -13.46 -8.30
C THR A 2 -27.55 -13.23 -8.48
N LEU A 3 -27.06 -13.64 -9.65
CA LEU A 3 -25.66 -13.38 -10.02
C LEU A 3 -25.34 -11.88 -10.07
N THR A 4 -26.36 -11.05 -10.22
CA THR A 4 -26.24 -9.61 -10.29
C THR A 4 -25.67 -9.02 -9.00
N ASP A 5 -26.06 -9.56 -7.84
CA ASP A 5 -25.59 -9.08 -6.53
C ASP A 5 -24.08 -9.27 -6.38
N THR A 6 -23.54 -10.40 -6.84
CA THR A 6 -22.11 -10.68 -6.77
C THR A 6 -21.32 -9.73 -7.67
N ALA A 7 -21.82 -9.45 -8.88
CA ALA A 7 -21.18 -8.53 -9.79
C ALA A 7 -21.17 -7.09 -9.25
N GLU A 8 -22.26 -6.67 -8.61
CA GLU A 8 -22.33 -5.36 -7.98
C GLU A 8 -21.33 -5.21 -6.84
N ASP A 9 -21.14 -6.26 -6.05
CA ASP A 9 -20.15 -6.24 -4.95
C ASP A 9 -18.71 -6.14 -5.48
N GLU A 10 -18.41 -6.86 -6.57
CA GLU A 10 -17.09 -6.78 -7.21
C GLU A 10 -16.85 -5.37 -7.78
N ASP A 11 -17.85 -4.78 -8.42
CA ASP A 11 -17.75 -3.43 -8.96
C ASP A 11 -17.53 -2.41 -7.85
N ARG A 12 -18.19 -2.56 -6.70
CA ARG A 12 -18.01 -1.69 -5.55
C ARG A 12 -16.61 -1.79 -4.98
N GLU A 13 -16.05 -2.99 -4.93
CA GLU A 13 -14.68 -3.19 -4.45
C GLU A 13 -13.67 -2.51 -5.37
N ILE A 14 -13.86 -2.63 -6.69
CA ILE A 14 -13.00 -1.98 -7.68
C ILE A 14 -13.14 -0.46 -7.56
N GLU A 15 -14.36 0.07 -7.46
CA GLU A 15 -14.60 1.50 -7.28
C GLU A 15 -13.93 2.04 -6.02
N ALA A 16 -14.07 1.35 -4.89
CA ALA A 16 -13.42 1.75 -3.65
C ALA A 16 -11.89 1.74 -3.81
N ALA A 17 -11.37 0.71 -4.48
CA ALA A 17 -9.94 0.57 -4.69
C ALA A 17 -9.37 1.64 -5.64
N THR A 18 -10.18 2.22 -6.53
CA THR A 18 -9.70 3.27 -7.44
C THR A 18 -9.29 4.54 -6.71
N SER A 19 -9.77 4.75 -5.48
CA SER A 19 -9.36 5.89 -4.67
C SER A 19 -8.05 5.64 -3.93
N MET A 20 -7.55 4.41 -3.95
CA MET A 20 -6.32 4.05 -3.26
C MET A 20 -5.11 4.32 -4.12
N THR A 21 -4.07 4.87 -3.52
CA THR A 21 -2.79 5.07 -4.19
C THR A 21 -1.69 4.45 -3.34
N ILE A 22 -0.82 3.69 -3.98
CA ILE A 22 0.38 3.14 -3.36
C ILE A 22 1.57 3.86 -3.97
N TYR A 23 2.38 4.49 -3.12
CA TYR A 23 3.64 5.08 -3.52
C TYR A 23 4.76 4.11 -3.18
N VAL A 24 5.60 3.78 -4.16
CA VAL A 24 6.74 2.88 -3.95
C VAL A 24 8.03 3.65 -4.18
N CYS A 25 8.94 3.57 -3.22
CA CYS A 25 10.25 4.23 -3.31
C CYS A 25 11.16 3.45 -4.25
N ILE A 26 11.43 4.02 -5.43
CA ILE A 26 12.20 3.32 -6.46
C ILE A 26 13.71 3.39 -6.28
N THR A 27 14.19 4.27 -5.40
CA THR A 27 15.64 4.41 -5.15
C THR A 27 16.10 3.59 -3.95
N CYS A 28 15.18 2.91 -3.26
CA CYS A 28 15.52 2.11 -2.10
C CYS A 28 16.49 0.98 -2.44
N ARG A 29 17.48 0.80 -1.57
CA ARG A 29 18.47 -0.28 -1.59
C ARG A 29 18.63 -0.78 -0.17
N ARG A 30 18.75 -2.09 -0.01
CA ARG A 30 19.02 -2.69 1.29
C ARG A 30 20.52 -2.72 1.53
N ALA A 31 20.92 -2.72 2.80
CA ALA A 31 22.33 -2.86 3.16
C ALA A 31 22.90 -4.14 2.55
N GLY A 32 24.04 -4.03 1.88
CA GLY A 32 24.70 -5.17 1.25
C GLY A 32 24.27 -5.45 -0.20
N ASP A 33 23.25 -4.76 -0.70
CA ASP A 33 22.83 -4.93 -2.09
C ASP A 33 23.91 -4.35 -3.05
N PRO A 34 24.09 -4.96 -4.23
CA PRO A 34 25.02 -4.43 -5.22
C PRO A 34 24.66 -3.02 -5.65
N GLU A 35 25.65 -2.19 -5.90
CA GLU A 35 25.42 -0.84 -6.42
C GLU A 35 24.97 -0.87 -7.89
N GLU A 36 25.34 -1.90 -8.61
CA GLU A 36 24.99 -2.07 -10.00
C GLU A 36 23.72 -2.89 -10.15
N GLY A 37 22.98 -2.65 -11.23
CA GLY A 37 21.74 -3.35 -11.52
C GLY A 37 20.51 -2.62 -11.05
N LEU A 38 19.38 -3.29 -11.10
CA LEU A 38 18.11 -2.71 -10.68
C LEU A 38 18.06 -2.58 -9.17
N ARG A 39 17.63 -1.41 -8.70
CA ARG A 39 17.44 -1.21 -7.27
C ARG A 39 16.24 -2.03 -6.79
N PRO A 40 16.33 -2.63 -5.59
CA PRO A 40 15.19 -3.40 -5.03
C PRO A 40 13.88 -2.62 -5.01
N GLY A 41 13.92 -1.33 -4.72
CA GLY A 41 12.72 -0.49 -4.75
C GLY A 41 12.07 -0.42 -6.12
N LEU A 42 12.86 -0.37 -7.19
CA LEU A 42 12.32 -0.39 -8.54
C LEU A 42 11.70 -1.76 -8.87
N VAL A 43 12.32 -2.84 -8.41
CA VAL A 43 11.76 -4.18 -8.57
C VAL A 43 10.42 -4.28 -7.86
N LEU A 44 10.35 -3.80 -6.61
CA LEU A 44 9.09 -3.78 -5.85
C LEU A 44 8.03 -2.97 -6.59
N ALA A 45 8.39 -1.80 -7.13
CA ALA A 45 7.44 -0.95 -7.85
C ALA A 45 6.87 -1.68 -9.07
N ARG A 46 7.73 -2.33 -9.85
CA ARG A 46 7.31 -3.08 -11.04
C ARG A 46 6.39 -4.24 -10.68
N GLU A 47 6.74 -4.99 -9.64
CA GLU A 47 5.91 -6.10 -9.17
C GLU A 47 4.58 -5.61 -8.60
N THR A 48 4.58 -4.44 -7.94
CA THR A 48 3.35 -3.86 -7.40
C THR A 48 2.43 -3.40 -8.52
N VAL A 49 2.98 -2.77 -9.58
CA VAL A 49 2.20 -2.39 -10.76
C VAL A 49 1.55 -3.62 -11.38
N ARG A 50 2.32 -4.70 -11.52
CA ARG A 50 1.79 -5.96 -12.06
C ARG A 50 0.68 -6.54 -11.19
N ALA A 51 0.88 -6.55 -9.88
CA ALA A 51 -0.12 -7.05 -8.93
C ALA A 51 -1.37 -6.18 -8.90
N ALA A 52 -1.24 -4.91 -9.25
CA ALA A 52 -2.35 -3.96 -9.23
C ALA A 52 -3.25 -4.07 -10.48
N GLU A 53 -2.81 -4.79 -11.51
CA GLU A 53 -3.61 -4.96 -12.72
C GLU A 53 -4.98 -5.52 -12.35
N GLU A 54 -6.04 -4.91 -12.91
CA GLU A 54 -7.43 -5.28 -12.66
C GLU A 54 -7.94 -5.03 -11.24
N SER A 55 -7.09 -4.49 -10.34
CA SER A 55 -7.51 -4.22 -8.95
C SER A 55 -8.17 -2.85 -8.76
N GLY A 56 -7.89 -1.91 -9.64
CA GLY A 56 -8.33 -0.53 -9.48
C GLY A 56 -7.37 0.33 -8.65
N VAL A 57 -6.41 -0.28 -7.98
CA VAL A 57 -5.43 0.47 -7.18
C VAL A 57 -4.43 1.17 -8.09
N THR A 58 -4.16 2.45 -7.79
CA THR A 58 -3.15 3.23 -8.50
C THR A 58 -1.79 3.03 -7.83
N VAL A 59 -0.77 2.74 -8.62
CA VAL A 59 0.60 2.61 -8.13
C VAL A 59 1.44 3.72 -8.74
N ARG A 60 2.13 4.48 -7.91
CA ARG A 60 2.99 5.58 -8.35
C ARG A 60 4.39 5.38 -7.82
N GLN A 61 5.37 5.62 -8.69
CA GLN A 61 6.76 5.56 -8.31
C GLN A 61 7.17 6.91 -7.71
N ILE A 62 7.92 6.86 -6.63
CA ILE A 62 8.46 8.06 -5.99
C ILE A 62 9.95 7.86 -5.75
N ARG A 63 10.74 8.90 -5.90
CA ARG A 63 12.18 8.81 -5.75
C ARG A 63 12.61 8.41 -4.35
N CYS A 64 11.99 8.99 -3.33
CA CYS A 64 12.41 8.75 -1.97
C CYS A 64 11.29 9.00 -0.98
N LEU A 65 11.10 8.05 -0.06
CA LEU A 65 10.21 8.22 1.09
C LEU A 65 11.01 8.52 2.36
N ALA A 66 12.33 8.82 2.21
CA ALA A 66 13.23 9.16 3.29
C ALA A 66 13.33 8.07 4.37
N ASN A 67 13.23 6.81 3.97
CA ASN A 67 13.22 5.67 4.88
C ASN A 67 14.29 4.64 4.50
N CYS A 68 15.48 5.13 4.15
CA CYS A 68 16.55 4.30 3.59
C CYS A 68 17.01 3.18 4.51
N ASN A 69 16.92 3.38 5.83
CA ASN A 69 17.36 2.38 6.81
C ASN A 69 16.38 1.19 6.90
N ARG A 70 15.21 1.30 6.30
CA ARG A 70 14.18 0.27 6.34
C ARG A 70 13.63 -0.02 4.94
N ALA A 71 14.52 -0.05 3.97
CA ALA A 71 14.17 -0.37 2.59
C ALA A 71 13.68 -1.83 2.49
N CYS A 72 12.78 -2.17 1.63
CA CYS A 72 12.12 -1.24 0.69
C CYS A 72 10.87 -0.63 1.32
N SER A 73 10.53 0.56 0.86
CA SER A 73 9.46 1.36 1.48
C SER A 73 8.32 1.64 0.51
N ALA A 74 7.12 1.68 1.05
CA ALA A 74 5.92 2.05 0.31
C ALA A 74 4.95 2.77 1.26
N ALA A 75 4.07 3.57 0.67
CA ALA A 75 3.01 4.22 1.43
C ALA A 75 1.68 3.95 0.74
N ILE A 76 0.64 3.74 1.53
CA ILE A 76 -0.72 3.55 1.02
C ILE A 76 -1.57 4.70 1.55
N ARG A 77 -2.24 5.41 0.63
CA ARG A 77 -3.08 6.53 1.04
C ARG A 77 -4.36 6.63 0.21
N ARG A 78 -5.33 7.30 0.79
CA ARG A 78 -6.61 7.62 0.18
C ARG A 78 -7.08 8.94 0.78
N ASP A 79 -7.73 9.79 -0.03
CA ASP A 79 -8.27 11.04 0.48
C ASP A 79 -9.26 10.79 1.63
N GLY A 80 -9.15 11.57 2.67
CA GLY A 80 -10.04 11.47 3.84
C GLY A 80 -9.73 10.31 4.77
N ALA A 81 -8.67 9.56 4.51
CA ALA A 81 -8.27 8.42 5.35
C ALA A 81 -6.83 8.60 5.83
N TRP A 82 -6.43 7.76 6.77
CA TRP A 82 -5.06 7.76 7.26
C TRP A 82 -4.09 7.30 6.17
N THR A 83 -2.87 7.80 6.21
CA THR A 83 -1.79 7.36 5.33
C THR A 83 -0.90 6.40 6.12
N TYR A 84 -0.58 5.25 5.53
CA TYR A 84 0.24 4.22 6.15
C TYR A 84 1.57 4.10 5.43
N VAL A 85 2.66 4.11 6.19
CA VAL A 85 4.03 3.98 5.64
C VAL A 85 4.62 2.67 6.13
N PHE A 86 5.14 1.89 5.20
CA PHE A 86 5.71 0.57 5.47
C PHE A 86 7.16 0.51 5.03
N GLY A 87 7.94 -0.31 5.72
CA GLY A 87 9.33 -0.57 5.37
C GLY A 87 9.67 -2.04 5.52
N GLY A 88 10.89 -2.40 5.16
CA GLY A 88 11.35 -3.78 5.23
C GLY A 88 10.67 -4.70 4.24
N LEU A 89 10.10 -4.17 3.17
CA LEU A 89 9.38 -4.96 2.16
C LEU A 89 10.37 -5.71 1.27
N GLU A 90 10.02 -6.97 0.98
CA GLU A 90 10.80 -7.78 0.04
C GLU A 90 10.32 -7.52 -1.39
N PRO A 91 11.23 -7.12 -2.29
CA PRO A 91 10.84 -6.65 -3.62
C PRO A 91 10.00 -7.62 -4.44
N GLU A 92 10.32 -8.90 -4.38
CA GLU A 92 9.65 -9.89 -5.21
C GLU A 92 8.46 -10.57 -4.53
N ARG A 93 8.41 -10.51 -3.19
CA ARG A 93 7.40 -11.23 -2.42
C ARG A 93 6.24 -10.37 -1.97
N ASP A 94 6.51 -9.13 -1.58
CA ASP A 94 5.54 -8.34 -0.82
C ASP A 94 4.65 -7.43 -1.64
N ALA A 95 4.81 -7.42 -2.96
CA ALA A 95 3.96 -6.63 -3.85
C ALA A 95 2.48 -7.02 -3.74
N ALA A 96 2.20 -8.32 -3.72
CA ALA A 96 0.84 -8.81 -3.58
C ALA A 96 0.23 -8.39 -2.24
N ALA A 97 1.04 -8.39 -1.18
CA ALA A 97 0.58 -7.97 0.14
C ALA A 97 0.17 -6.49 0.16
N LEU A 98 0.91 -5.64 -0.56
CA LEU A 98 0.54 -4.23 -0.68
C LEU A 98 -0.84 -4.07 -1.33
N ILE A 99 -1.11 -4.82 -2.38
CA ILE A 99 -2.40 -4.76 -3.06
C ILE A 99 -3.52 -5.31 -2.17
N GLU A 100 -3.27 -6.41 -1.48
CA GLU A 100 -4.26 -6.97 -0.54
C GLU A 100 -4.56 -5.99 0.59
N GLY A 101 -3.53 -5.34 1.12
CA GLY A 101 -3.70 -4.32 2.16
C GLY A 101 -4.49 -3.12 1.66
N ALA A 102 -4.22 -2.67 0.43
CA ALA A 102 -4.95 -1.57 -0.18
C ALA A 102 -6.43 -1.91 -0.36
N LYS A 103 -6.74 -3.12 -0.82
CA LYS A 103 -8.12 -3.56 -0.96
C LYS A 103 -8.84 -3.65 0.38
N LEU A 104 -8.18 -4.19 1.38
CA LEU A 104 -8.71 -4.27 2.74
C LEU A 104 -9.01 -2.86 3.28
N PHE A 105 -8.08 -1.94 3.08
CA PHE A 105 -8.20 -0.55 3.52
C PHE A 105 -9.35 0.15 2.78
N ALA A 106 -9.50 -0.12 1.49
CA ALA A 106 -10.54 0.51 0.68
C ALA A 106 -11.95 0.20 1.19
N ARG A 107 -12.14 -0.95 1.82
CA ARG A 107 -13.42 -1.37 2.38
C ARG A 107 -13.70 -0.80 3.76
N ALA A 108 -12.71 -0.17 4.39
CA ALA A 108 -12.85 0.36 5.74
C ALA A 108 -13.60 1.69 5.72
N ALA A 109 -14.71 1.75 6.44
CA ALA A 109 -15.53 2.96 6.50
C ALA A 109 -14.94 4.05 7.39
N ASP A 110 -14.09 3.67 8.34
CA ASP A 110 -13.53 4.58 9.34
C ASP A 110 -12.20 5.22 8.92
N GLY A 111 -11.72 4.92 7.70
CA GLY A 111 -10.45 5.48 7.22
C GLY A 111 -9.21 4.87 7.85
N LEU A 112 -9.36 3.76 8.56
CA LEU A 112 -8.26 3.03 9.18
C LEU A 112 -8.12 1.66 8.53
N MET A 113 -6.87 1.24 8.29
CA MET A 113 -6.62 -0.10 7.75
C MET A 113 -6.88 -1.13 8.84
N PRO A 114 -7.85 -2.05 8.65
CA PRO A 114 -8.12 -3.05 9.66
C PRO A 114 -6.90 -3.88 10.01
N TRP A 115 -6.76 -4.23 11.28
CA TRP A 115 -5.71 -5.14 11.74
C TRP A 115 -6.03 -6.58 11.33
N ARG A 116 -7.29 -6.95 11.52
CA ARG A 116 -7.76 -8.29 11.17
C ARG A 116 -7.78 -8.47 9.66
N GLY A 117 -7.14 -9.50 9.17
CA GLY A 117 -7.03 -9.77 7.75
C GLY A 117 -5.88 -9.05 7.06
N ARG A 118 -5.19 -8.17 7.79
CA ARG A 118 -4.04 -7.46 7.23
C ARG A 118 -2.90 -8.46 6.99
N PRO A 119 -2.24 -8.42 5.82
CA PRO A 119 -1.06 -9.24 5.60
C PRO A 119 0.00 -9.01 6.67
N ASP A 120 0.68 -10.07 7.07
CA ASP A 120 1.62 -10.03 8.19
C ASP A 120 2.72 -8.98 8.02
N ILE A 121 3.26 -8.87 6.80
CA ILE A 121 4.31 -7.87 6.54
C ILE A 121 3.80 -6.43 6.74
N LEU A 122 2.52 -6.18 6.54
CA LEU A 122 1.92 -4.87 6.76
C LEU A 122 1.61 -4.61 8.23
N LYS A 123 1.77 -5.60 9.08
CA LYS A 123 1.76 -5.44 10.54
C LYS A 123 3.17 -5.16 11.05
N ARG A 124 4.10 -6.06 10.74
CA ARG A 124 5.49 -5.96 11.19
C ARG A 124 6.23 -4.79 10.56
N GLY A 125 5.91 -4.49 9.30
CA GLY A 125 6.59 -3.46 8.53
C GLY A 125 6.02 -2.07 8.67
N LEU A 126 4.99 -1.87 9.47
CA LEU A 126 4.41 -0.55 9.67
C LEU A 126 5.40 0.35 10.40
N ILE A 127 5.74 1.49 9.78
CA ILE A 127 6.67 2.46 10.32
C ILE A 127 5.92 3.61 10.97
N ALA A 128 4.91 4.13 10.28
CA ALA A 128 4.15 5.27 10.75
C ALA A 128 2.82 5.34 10.03
N ARG A 129 1.88 6.01 10.64
CA ARG A 129 0.65 6.40 9.98
C ARG A 129 0.40 7.87 10.26
N VAL A 130 -0.20 8.55 9.29
CA VAL A 130 -0.44 9.99 9.36
C VAL A 130 -1.94 10.22 9.26
N PRO A 131 -2.53 11.01 10.16
CA PRO A 131 -3.96 11.26 10.10
C PRO A 131 -4.34 12.09 8.87
N PRO A 132 -5.62 12.02 8.44
CA PRO A 132 -6.08 12.88 7.35
C PRO A 132 -6.08 14.34 7.77
N ILE A 133 -6.09 15.24 6.79
CA ILE A 133 -6.04 16.67 7.05
C ILE A 133 -7.22 17.14 7.90
N ASP A 134 -8.38 16.51 7.73
CA ASP A 134 -9.60 16.85 8.47
C ASP A 134 -9.73 16.10 9.81
N PHE A 135 -8.66 15.48 10.26
CA PHE A 135 -8.63 14.78 11.56
C PHE A 135 -8.95 15.74 12.70
N GLU A 136 -9.84 15.32 13.58
CA GLU A 136 -10.17 16.07 14.78
C GLU A 136 -9.30 15.59 15.94
N GLU A 137 -8.71 16.56 16.64
CA GLU A 137 -7.80 16.28 17.75
C GLU A 137 -8.51 15.51 18.87
N GLU A 138 -7.81 14.52 19.40
CA GLU A 138 -8.33 13.75 20.53
C GLU A 138 -8.36 14.61 21.80
N SER A 139 -9.41 14.45 22.62
CA SER A 139 -9.47 15.13 23.89
C SER A 139 -8.62 14.40 24.93
N GLU A 140 -7.94 15.15 25.78
CA GLU A 140 -7.10 14.60 26.84
C GLU A 140 -7.90 13.93 27.95
#